data_7a48ac9e08a595fb58995ee3b33f88d2
#
_entry.id   7a48ac9e08a595fb58995ee3b33f88d2
#
_cell.length_a   1.000
_cell.length_b   1.000
_cell.length_c   1.000
_cell.angle_alpha   90.00
_cell.angle_beta   90.00
_cell.angle_gamma   90.00
#
_symmetry.space_group_name_H-M   'P 1'
#
loop_
_entity.id
_entity.type
_entity.pdbx_description
1 polymer ?
#
loop_
_entity_poly.entity_id
_entity_poly.type
_entity_poly.pdbx_seq_one_letter_code
_entity_poly.pdbx_strand_id
1 'polypeptide(L)'
;MATIKNLIINYKRNTFVPTGTSDLLVESIKRKLKIKGDVLDLGAGSGYVGIKLLSLFKDKFNLFASDIGRTATQIIKSNAKINKKDIIVRTGSLFKPWKNYKFDFILNDVSGISEDVAKISPWFKDVSCKSGKDGTKLTMQIIKESKKFLTKKGVICFPILSFANENKVLETVKKNFRYVKKIGYKEWLLPKEMMSKVLILERLKKKGYINFKKKFGLVIWTTKVYIAYN
;
A
#
# COMPACT_ATOMS: atom_id res chain seq x y z
N MET A 1 -7.12 24.81 -3.13
CA MET A 1 -6.85 23.46 -2.55
C MET A 1 -7.98 23.13 -1.59
N ALA A 2 -8.75 22.05 -1.83
CA ALA A 2 -9.75 21.62 -0.86
C ALA A 2 -9.02 20.96 0.30
N THR A 3 -8.89 21.66 1.41
CA THR A 3 -8.39 21.12 2.67
C THR A 3 -9.44 20.16 3.20
N ILE A 4 -9.09 18.89 3.42
CA ILE A 4 -9.98 17.99 4.17
C ILE A 4 -9.95 18.53 5.61
N LYS A 5 -10.96 19.29 6.00
CA LYS A 5 -11.18 19.62 7.39
C LYS A 5 -11.51 18.31 8.11
N ASN A 6 -10.59 17.88 9.01
CA ASN A 6 -10.81 16.91 10.06
C ASN A 6 -11.14 15.45 9.64
N LEU A 7 -10.29 14.80 8.81
CA LEU A 7 -10.33 13.34 8.73
C LEU A 7 -9.80 12.76 10.04
N ILE A 8 -10.65 12.02 10.76
CA ILE A 8 -10.29 11.38 12.02
C ILE A 8 -10.01 9.89 11.75
N ILE A 9 -8.79 9.45 11.97
CA ILE A 9 -8.42 8.04 11.84
C ILE A 9 -7.85 7.55 13.17
N ASN A 10 -8.54 6.63 13.78
CA ASN A 10 -8.12 5.95 15.00
C ASN A 10 -7.30 4.70 14.65
N TYR A 11 -6.34 4.40 15.49
CA TYR A 11 -5.49 3.22 15.39
C TYR A 11 -5.60 2.42 16.68
N LYS A 12 -5.40 1.11 16.62
CA LYS A 12 -5.26 0.25 17.80
C LYS A 12 -3.89 -0.43 17.75
N ARG A 13 -3.43 -0.87 18.91
CA ARG A 13 -2.27 -1.77 19.02
C ARG A 13 -2.45 -2.95 18.05
N ASN A 14 -1.39 -3.40 17.42
CA ASN A 14 -1.39 -4.46 16.40
C ASN A 14 -2.11 -4.09 15.08
N THR A 15 -2.33 -2.81 14.79
CA THR A 15 -2.72 -2.35 13.46
C THR A 15 -1.63 -1.46 12.86
N PHE A 16 -1.40 -1.60 11.56
CA PHE A 16 -0.41 -0.78 10.87
C PHE A 16 -0.80 0.70 10.89
N VAL A 17 0.14 1.53 11.32
CA VAL A 17 -0.03 2.98 11.27
C VAL A 17 0.44 3.48 9.90
N PRO A 18 -0.41 4.16 9.12
CA PRO A 18 -0.05 4.69 7.81
C PRO A 18 1.21 5.55 7.89
N THR A 19 2.03 5.44 6.86
CA THR A 19 3.29 6.15 6.74
C THR A 19 3.24 7.14 5.58
N GLY A 20 4.32 7.86 5.37
CA GLY A 20 4.47 8.73 4.20
C GLY A 20 4.27 7.99 2.85
N THR A 21 4.45 6.67 2.81
CA THR A 21 4.12 5.85 1.62
C THR A 21 2.62 5.86 1.33
N SER A 22 1.80 5.66 2.36
CA SER A 22 0.33 5.72 2.24
C SER A 22 -0.13 7.12 1.79
N ASP A 23 0.48 8.18 2.31
CA ASP A 23 0.22 9.55 1.87
C ASP A 23 0.62 9.76 0.41
N LEU A 24 1.80 9.30 0.01
CA LEU A 24 2.25 9.40 -1.38
C LEU A 24 1.30 8.66 -2.34
N LEU A 25 0.78 7.48 -1.94
CA LEU A 25 -0.20 6.73 -2.72
C LEU A 25 -1.47 7.56 -2.93
N VAL A 26 -2.06 8.07 -1.85
CA VAL A 26 -3.27 8.91 -1.89
C VAL A 26 -3.07 10.15 -2.76
N GLU A 27 -1.98 10.88 -2.57
CA GLU A 27 -1.69 12.10 -3.32
C GLU A 27 -1.41 11.86 -4.80
N SER A 28 -0.72 10.76 -5.11
CA SER A 28 -0.46 10.38 -6.50
C SER A 28 -1.75 10.06 -7.23
N ILE A 29 -2.65 9.31 -6.60
CA ILE A 29 -3.97 8.98 -7.12
C ILE A 29 -4.79 10.25 -7.32
N LYS A 30 -4.91 11.10 -6.29
CA LYS A 30 -5.66 12.35 -6.36
C LYS A 30 -5.24 13.24 -7.53
N ARG A 31 -3.92 13.34 -7.77
CA ARG A 31 -3.37 14.23 -8.82
C ARG A 31 -3.47 13.65 -10.23
N LYS A 32 -3.46 12.33 -10.38
CA LYS A 32 -3.24 11.68 -11.68
C LYS A 32 -4.42 10.87 -12.18
N LEU A 33 -5.40 10.56 -11.33
CA LEU A 33 -6.50 9.68 -11.66
C LEU A 33 -7.86 10.32 -11.35
N LYS A 34 -8.86 9.89 -12.10
CA LYS A 34 -10.28 10.13 -11.77
C LYS A 34 -10.85 8.79 -11.34
N ILE A 35 -11.15 8.63 -10.05
CA ILE A 35 -11.72 7.40 -9.50
C ILE A 35 -13.24 7.48 -9.55
N LYS A 36 -13.87 6.39 -9.99
CA LYS A 36 -15.32 6.16 -10.02
C LYS A 36 -15.60 4.67 -9.99
N GLY A 37 -16.87 4.30 -9.76
CA GLY A 37 -17.29 2.90 -9.70
C GLY A 37 -16.89 2.22 -8.39
N ASP A 38 -16.56 0.94 -8.45
CA ASP A 38 -16.25 0.13 -7.28
C ASP A 38 -14.74 0.09 -7.01
N VAL A 39 -14.34 0.48 -5.80
CA VAL A 39 -12.95 0.60 -5.38
C VAL A 39 -12.69 -0.34 -4.20
N LEU A 40 -11.72 -1.24 -4.33
CA LEU A 40 -11.28 -2.10 -3.24
C LEU A 40 -10.00 -1.56 -2.60
N ASP A 41 -10.06 -1.28 -1.29
CA ASP A 41 -8.87 -1.09 -0.44
C ASP A 41 -8.47 -2.45 0.16
N LEU A 42 -7.44 -3.06 -0.42
CA LEU A 42 -7.01 -4.42 -0.11
C LEU A 42 -5.93 -4.42 0.97
N GLY A 43 -6.18 -5.11 2.09
CA GLY A 43 -5.30 -5.06 3.26
C GLY A 43 -5.32 -3.67 3.92
N ALA A 44 -6.51 -3.11 4.09
CA ALA A 44 -6.74 -1.70 4.38
C ALA A 44 -6.26 -1.22 5.76
N GLY A 45 -5.87 -2.13 6.67
CA GLY A 45 -5.37 -1.78 8.00
C GLY A 45 -6.39 -0.96 8.80
N SER A 46 -6.15 0.34 8.95
CA SER A 46 -7.09 1.28 9.59
C SER A 46 -8.15 1.84 8.64
N GLY A 47 -8.08 1.52 7.34
CA GLY A 47 -8.94 2.11 6.30
C GLY A 47 -8.47 3.49 5.82
N TYR A 48 -7.28 3.92 6.24
CA TYR A 48 -6.76 5.27 5.98
C TYR A 48 -6.77 5.64 4.50
N VAL A 49 -6.22 4.79 3.63
CA VAL A 49 -6.08 5.09 2.19
C VAL A 49 -7.45 5.23 1.55
N GLY A 50 -8.33 4.24 1.72
CA GLY A 50 -9.67 4.24 1.13
C GLY A 50 -10.54 5.38 1.64
N ILE A 51 -10.61 5.59 2.97
CA ILE A 51 -11.43 6.64 3.58
C ILE A 51 -10.95 8.04 3.16
N LYS A 52 -9.63 8.26 3.13
CA LYS A 52 -9.05 9.54 2.71
C LYS A 52 -9.34 9.82 1.23
N LEU A 53 -9.21 8.83 0.36
CA LEU A 53 -9.58 8.97 -1.06
C LEU A 53 -11.07 9.24 -1.23
N LEU A 54 -11.95 8.48 -0.55
CA LEU A 54 -13.39 8.69 -0.62
C LEU A 54 -13.77 10.12 -0.22
N SER A 55 -13.16 10.64 0.84
CA SER A 55 -13.35 12.05 1.27
C SER A 55 -12.83 13.06 0.24
N LEU A 56 -11.65 12.81 -0.35
CA LEU A 56 -11.04 13.69 -1.36
C LEU A 56 -11.84 13.73 -2.66
N PHE A 57 -12.46 12.63 -3.04
CA PHE A 57 -13.31 12.52 -4.23
C PHE A 57 -14.79 12.81 -3.93
N LYS A 58 -15.13 13.30 -2.72
CA LYS A 58 -16.49 13.69 -2.32
C LYS A 58 -17.51 12.57 -2.56
N ASP A 59 -17.18 11.37 -2.08
CA ASP A 59 -18.02 10.16 -2.15
C ASP A 59 -18.46 9.76 -3.57
N LYS A 60 -17.62 10.00 -4.58
CA LYS A 60 -17.93 9.71 -6.00
C LYS A 60 -17.69 8.26 -6.43
N PHE A 61 -17.38 7.36 -5.50
CA PHE A 61 -17.18 5.95 -5.77
C PHE A 61 -17.64 5.10 -4.57
N ASN A 62 -17.94 3.84 -4.81
CA ASN A 62 -18.27 2.88 -3.76
C ASN A 62 -16.96 2.31 -3.18
N LEU A 63 -16.80 2.37 -1.86
CA LEU A 63 -15.60 1.85 -1.21
C LEU A 63 -15.86 0.50 -0.57
N PHE A 64 -15.05 -0.47 -0.97
CA PHE A 64 -14.95 -1.80 -0.39
C PHE A 64 -13.59 -1.89 0.31
N ALA A 65 -13.55 -2.49 1.50
CA ALA A 65 -12.30 -2.65 2.23
C ALA A 65 -12.20 -4.05 2.83
N SER A 66 -11.01 -4.61 2.84
CA SER A 66 -10.76 -5.88 3.53
C SER A 66 -9.41 -5.90 4.21
N ASP A 67 -9.35 -6.66 5.29
CA ASP A 67 -8.10 -6.99 5.99
C ASP A 67 -8.18 -8.41 6.55
N ILE A 68 -7.05 -9.06 6.74
CA ILE A 68 -6.97 -10.38 7.36
C ILE A 68 -7.28 -10.34 8.85
N GLY A 69 -6.98 -9.21 9.50
CA GLY A 69 -7.16 -8.99 10.93
C GLY A 69 -8.58 -8.56 11.30
N ARG A 70 -9.27 -9.30 12.17
CA ARG A 70 -10.59 -8.88 12.70
C ARG A 70 -10.53 -7.52 13.39
N THR A 71 -9.47 -7.25 14.15
CA THR A 71 -9.26 -5.94 14.78
C THR A 71 -9.15 -4.83 13.74
N ALA A 72 -8.41 -5.05 12.64
CA ALA A 72 -8.30 -4.07 11.56
C ALA A 72 -9.68 -3.78 10.93
N THR A 73 -10.46 -4.81 10.60
CA THR A 73 -11.80 -4.60 10.01
C THR A 73 -12.79 -3.91 10.95
N GLN A 74 -12.69 -4.13 12.26
CA GLN A 74 -13.46 -3.36 13.26
C GLN A 74 -13.05 -1.88 13.28
N ILE A 75 -11.75 -1.61 13.19
CA ILE A 75 -11.23 -0.24 13.13
C ILE A 75 -11.67 0.47 11.84
N ILE A 76 -11.61 -0.20 10.68
CA ILE A 76 -12.13 0.36 9.42
C ILE A 76 -13.59 0.79 9.59
N LYS A 77 -14.45 -0.08 10.15
CA LYS A 77 -15.87 0.23 10.40
C LYS A 77 -16.04 1.42 11.35
N SER A 78 -15.27 1.47 12.43
CA SER A 78 -15.29 2.60 13.38
C SER A 78 -14.86 3.90 12.72
N ASN A 79 -13.74 3.89 11.98
CA ASN A 79 -13.23 5.06 11.26
C ASN A 79 -14.18 5.52 10.17
N ALA A 80 -14.82 4.60 9.45
CA ALA A 80 -15.86 4.93 8.48
C ALA A 80 -17.04 5.66 9.14
N LYS A 81 -17.54 5.13 10.27
CA LYS A 81 -18.64 5.76 11.04
C LYS A 81 -18.29 7.16 11.52
N ILE A 82 -17.09 7.35 12.11
CA ILE A 82 -16.63 8.65 12.59
C ILE A 82 -16.56 9.68 11.46
N ASN A 83 -16.13 9.26 10.27
CA ASN A 83 -15.99 10.13 9.11
C ASN A 83 -17.28 10.19 8.24
N LYS A 84 -18.38 9.59 8.70
CA LYS A 84 -19.67 9.53 7.97
C LYS A 84 -19.51 8.97 6.55
N LYS A 85 -18.78 7.85 6.43
CA LYS A 85 -18.53 7.16 5.16
C LYS A 85 -19.26 5.81 5.16
N ASP A 86 -19.90 5.50 4.03
CA ASP A 86 -20.46 4.18 3.79
C ASP A 86 -19.41 3.30 3.11
N ILE A 87 -19.08 2.17 3.74
CA ILE A 87 -18.02 1.27 3.30
C ILE A 87 -18.43 -0.19 3.53
N ILE A 88 -18.29 -1.01 2.51
CA ILE A 88 -18.48 -2.45 2.65
C ILE A 88 -17.18 -3.09 3.14
N VAL A 89 -17.18 -3.59 4.38
CA VAL A 89 -15.97 -4.13 5.04
C VAL A 89 -16.09 -5.63 5.26
N ARG A 90 -15.09 -6.38 4.82
CA ARG A 90 -15.00 -7.85 5.00
C ARG A 90 -13.68 -8.27 5.62
N THR A 91 -13.71 -9.31 6.46
CA THR A 91 -12.51 -9.94 7.03
C THR A 91 -12.08 -11.12 6.16
N GLY A 92 -10.80 -11.18 5.81
CA GLY A 92 -10.24 -12.33 5.10
C GLY A 92 -8.93 -12.02 4.40
N SER A 93 -8.25 -13.09 3.96
CA SER A 93 -6.95 -12.97 3.31
C SER A 93 -7.10 -12.56 1.85
N LEU A 94 -6.47 -11.45 1.47
CA LEU A 94 -6.39 -10.93 0.11
C LEU A 94 -7.78 -10.90 -0.57
N PHE A 95 -7.92 -11.55 -1.72
CA PHE A 95 -9.15 -11.56 -2.51
C PHE A 95 -10.20 -12.60 -2.08
N LYS A 96 -9.91 -13.45 -1.08
CA LYS A 96 -10.85 -14.51 -0.65
C LYS A 96 -12.26 -14.00 -0.31
N PRO A 97 -12.43 -12.84 0.36
CA PRO A 97 -13.77 -12.31 0.65
C PRO A 97 -14.52 -11.83 -0.58
N TRP A 98 -13.88 -11.70 -1.73
CA TRP A 98 -14.40 -11.00 -2.92
C TRP A 98 -14.60 -11.90 -4.15
N LYS A 99 -14.80 -13.22 -3.96
CA LYS A 99 -14.84 -14.21 -5.05
C LYS A 99 -15.71 -13.82 -6.27
N ASN A 100 -16.85 -13.18 -6.04
CA ASN A 100 -17.83 -12.84 -7.09
C ASN A 100 -17.84 -11.33 -7.42
N TYR A 101 -16.80 -10.59 -7.03
CA TYR A 101 -16.73 -9.15 -7.24
C TYR A 101 -15.75 -8.79 -8.35
N LYS A 102 -16.04 -7.68 -9.02
CA LYS A 102 -15.13 -7.01 -9.96
C LYS A 102 -15.05 -5.56 -9.56
N PHE A 103 -13.84 -5.01 -9.56
CA PHE A 103 -13.55 -3.65 -9.12
C PHE A 103 -13.02 -2.82 -10.29
N ASP A 104 -13.38 -1.54 -10.33
CA ASP A 104 -12.82 -0.58 -11.26
C ASP A 104 -11.44 -0.12 -10.79
N PHE A 105 -11.22 -0.11 -9.48
CA PHE A 105 -9.90 0.17 -8.89
C PHE A 105 -9.60 -0.80 -7.75
N ILE A 106 -8.35 -1.25 -7.70
CA ILE A 106 -7.79 -1.96 -6.54
C ILE A 106 -6.65 -1.11 -5.99
N LEU A 107 -6.76 -0.72 -4.74
CA LEU A 107 -5.73 -0.03 -3.97
C LEU A 107 -4.97 -1.09 -3.16
N ASN A 108 -3.65 -1.15 -3.31
CA ASN A 108 -2.80 -2.08 -2.59
C ASN A 108 -1.71 -1.31 -1.86
N ASP A 109 -1.88 -1.08 -0.56
CA ASP A 109 -0.85 -0.55 0.35
C ASP A 109 -0.36 -1.61 1.34
N VAL A 110 -0.46 -2.88 0.95
CA VAL A 110 -0.01 -4.02 1.75
C VAL A 110 1.52 -4.00 1.88
N SER A 111 2.02 -4.50 3.02
CA SER A 111 3.46 -4.57 3.32
C SER A 111 4.30 -5.06 2.14
N GLY A 112 5.17 -4.22 1.64
CA GLY A 112 6.06 -4.46 0.51
C GLY A 112 7.50 -4.06 0.82
N ILE A 113 8.05 -4.52 1.97
CA ILE A 113 9.48 -4.38 2.31
C ILE A 113 10.06 -5.72 2.76
N SER A 114 11.36 -5.89 2.64
CA SER A 114 12.08 -7.06 3.19
C SER A 114 11.71 -7.29 4.66
N GLU A 115 11.43 -8.53 5.04
CA GLU A 115 11.12 -8.88 6.44
C GLU A 115 12.26 -8.50 7.40
N ASP A 116 13.50 -8.56 6.96
CA ASP A 116 14.64 -8.15 7.77
C ASP A 116 14.72 -6.63 7.92
N VAL A 117 14.28 -5.85 6.93
CA VAL A 117 14.09 -4.40 7.08
C VAL A 117 12.93 -4.11 8.03
N ALA A 118 11.82 -4.84 7.93
CA ALA A 118 10.67 -4.68 8.81
C ALA A 118 11.06 -4.86 10.29
N LYS A 119 11.85 -5.89 10.61
CA LYS A 119 12.33 -6.18 11.98
C LYS A 119 13.13 -5.05 12.63
N ILE A 120 13.87 -4.28 11.83
CA ILE A 120 14.71 -3.18 12.33
C ILE A 120 14.05 -1.81 12.20
N SER A 121 12.87 -1.75 11.58
CA SER A 121 12.17 -0.50 11.31
C SER A 121 11.19 -0.14 12.42
N PRO A 122 10.93 1.16 12.66
CA PRO A 122 9.90 1.60 13.59
C PRO A 122 8.47 1.30 13.11
N TRP A 123 8.29 1.03 11.80
CA TRP A 123 6.97 0.90 11.17
C TRP A 123 6.24 -0.40 11.48
N PHE A 124 6.98 -1.47 11.83
CA PHE A 124 6.44 -2.82 12.06
C PHE A 124 6.64 -3.30 13.49
N LYS A 125 6.80 -2.39 14.46
CA LYS A 125 7.07 -2.72 15.86
C LYS A 125 6.02 -3.67 16.48
N ASP A 126 4.74 -3.42 16.15
CA ASP A 126 3.62 -4.18 16.69
C ASP A 126 2.83 -4.95 15.61
N VAL A 127 3.36 -5.03 14.39
CA VAL A 127 2.66 -5.63 13.25
C VAL A 127 3.56 -6.61 12.52
N SER A 128 3.04 -7.79 12.21
CA SER A 128 3.77 -8.81 11.44
C SER A 128 3.91 -8.37 9.97
N CYS A 129 5.14 -8.45 9.44
CA CYS A 129 5.43 -8.31 8.03
C CYS A 129 5.75 -9.69 7.44
N LYS A 130 4.92 -10.18 6.51
CA LYS A 130 5.07 -11.49 5.85
C LYS A 130 5.32 -11.35 4.34
N SER A 131 6.11 -10.35 3.96
CA SER A 131 6.39 -10.00 2.55
C SER A 131 7.61 -10.74 1.96
N GLY A 132 8.25 -11.62 2.71
CA GLY A 132 9.40 -12.42 2.28
C GLY A 132 10.73 -11.69 2.45
N LYS A 133 11.84 -12.43 2.24
CA LYS A 133 13.21 -11.91 2.42
C LYS A 133 13.50 -10.68 1.56
N ASP A 134 12.97 -10.64 0.36
CA ASP A 134 13.16 -9.56 -0.62
C ASP A 134 11.96 -8.59 -0.70
N GLY A 135 10.98 -8.70 0.20
CA GLY A 135 9.83 -7.81 0.29
C GLY A 135 8.79 -7.96 -0.82
N THR A 136 8.87 -8.97 -1.69
CA THR A 136 8.05 -9.04 -2.90
C THR A 136 6.85 -9.98 -2.81
N LYS A 137 6.86 -10.92 -1.84
CA LYS A 137 5.93 -12.06 -1.80
C LYS A 137 4.46 -11.66 -1.90
N LEU A 138 4.00 -10.78 -1.01
CA LEU A 138 2.60 -10.36 -0.98
C LEU A 138 2.23 -9.50 -2.20
N THR A 139 3.05 -8.53 -2.55
CA THR A 139 2.81 -7.64 -3.70
C THR A 139 2.72 -8.44 -5.01
N MET A 140 3.63 -9.39 -5.23
CA MET A 140 3.59 -10.26 -6.41
C MET A 140 2.35 -11.15 -6.45
N GLN A 141 1.92 -11.70 -5.30
CA GLN A 141 0.70 -12.49 -5.21
C GLN A 141 -0.52 -11.64 -5.57
N ILE A 142 -0.62 -10.44 -4.99
CA ILE A 142 -1.72 -9.51 -5.26
C ILE A 142 -1.76 -9.15 -6.74
N ILE A 143 -0.62 -8.81 -7.35
CA ILE A 143 -0.53 -8.48 -8.77
C ILE A 143 -1.02 -9.63 -9.66
N LYS A 144 -0.57 -10.85 -9.40
CA LYS A 144 -0.97 -12.05 -10.18
C LYS A 144 -2.47 -12.34 -10.08
N GLU A 145 -3.05 -12.15 -8.89
CA GLU A 145 -4.46 -12.45 -8.65
C GLU A 145 -5.40 -11.32 -9.07
N SER A 146 -4.94 -10.06 -8.99
CA SER A 146 -5.78 -8.86 -9.14
C SER A 146 -6.52 -8.79 -10.49
N LYS A 147 -5.93 -9.30 -11.57
CA LYS A 147 -6.56 -9.34 -12.90
C LYS A 147 -7.90 -10.06 -12.88
N LYS A 148 -8.06 -11.09 -12.02
CA LYS A 148 -9.30 -11.83 -11.86
C LYS A 148 -10.41 -11.02 -11.15
N PHE A 149 -10.03 -9.94 -10.49
CA PHE A 149 -10.92 -9.09 -9.68
C PHE A 149 -11.10 -7.68 -10.25
N LEU A 150 -10.46 -7.38 -11.37
CA LEU A 150 -10.63 -6.12 -12.08
C LEU A 150 -11.72 -6.23 -13.16
N THR A 151 -12.45 -5.14 -13.38
CA THR A 151 -13.28 -4.96 -14.59
C THR A 151 -12.38 -4.88 -15.83
N LYS A 152 -12.96 -4.94 -17.02
CA LYS A 152 -12.20 -4.84 -18.31
C LYS A 152 -11.34 -3.57 -18.40
N LYS A 153 -11.77 -2.47 -17.78
CA LYS A 153 -11.04 -1.19 -17.70
C LYS A 153 -10.46 -0.91 -16.32
N GLY A 154 -10.44 -1.94 -15.46
CA GLY A 154 -10.01 -1.79 -14.07
C GLY A 154 -8.51 -1.55 -13.95
N VAL A 155 -8.13 -0.86 -12.89
CA VAL A 155 -6.77 -0.41 -12.60
C VAL A 155 -6.35 -0.89 -11.22
N ILE A 156 -5.15 -1.42 -11.09
CA ILE A 156 -4.52 -1.62 -9.78
C ILE A 156 -3.50 -0.50 -9.50
N CYS A 157 -3.57 0.08 -8.31
CA CYS A 157 -2.64 1.10 -7.80
C CYS A 157 -1.84 0.53 -6.64
N PHE A 158 -0.52 0.67 -6.66
CA PHE A 158 0.35 0.12 -5.62
C PHE A 158 1.67 0.87 -5.50
N PRO A 159 2.23 1.01 -4.29
CA PRO A 159 3.58 1.49 -4.08
C PRO A 159 4.59 0.35 -4.23
N ILE A 160 5.81 0.68 -4.66
CA ILE A 160 7.01 -0.14 -4.51
C ILE A 160 8.03 0.69 -3.76
N LEU A 161 8.51 0.16 -2.65
CA LEU A 161 9.55 0.75 -1.84
C LEU A 161 10.89 0.16 -2.25
N SER A 162 11.95 0.97 -2.25
CA SER A 162 13.29 0.46 -2.55
C SER A 162 13.84 -0.49 -1.46
N PHE A 163 13.13 -0.65 -0.36
CA PHE A 163 13.35 -1.72 0.63
C PHE A 163 12.71 -3.07 0.24
N ALA A 164 12.33 -3.21 -1.04
CA ALA A 164 11.99 -4.48 -1.68
C ALA A 164 12.75 -4.61 -3.01
N ASN A 165 12.71 -5.81 -3.61
CA ASN A 165 13.24 -6.04 -4.95
C ASN A 165 12.28 -5.49 -6.01
N GLU A 166 12.46 -4.23 -6.36
CA GLU A 166 11.63 -3.51 -7.32
C GLU A 166 11.59 -4.19 -8.69
N ASN A 167 12.74 -4.65 -9.20
CA ASN A 167 12.83 -5.27 -10.53
C ASN A 167 11.93 -6.51 -10.61
N LYS A 168 11.98 -7.36 -9.60
CA LYS A 168 11.16 -8.59 -9.52
C LYS A 168 9.66 -8.29 -9.47
N VAL A 169 9.26 -7.23 -8.75
CA VAL A 169 7.86 -6.76 -8.75
C VAL A 169 7.48 -6.26 -10.14
N LEU A 170 8.29 -5.37 -10.76
CA LEU A 170 8.00 -4.80 -12.08
C LEU A 170 7.94 -5.86 -13.19
N GLU A 171 8.81 -6.86 -13.16
CA GLU A 171 8.73 -8.01 -14.07
C GLU A 171 7.40 -8.76 -13.92
N THR A 172 6.96 -8.97 -12.67
CA THR A 172 5.67 -9.60 -12.40
C THR A 172 4.51 -8.75 -12.94
N VAL A 173 4.58 -7.42 -12.76
CA VAL A 173 3.56 -6.51 -13.28
C VAL A 173 3.49 -6.58 -14.81
N LYS A 174 4.64 -6.48 -15.50
CA LYS A 174 4.73 -6.52 -16.97
C LYS A 174 4.24 -7.86 -17.56
N LYS A 175 4.40 -8.97 -16.83
CA LYS A 175 3.87 -10.28 -17.24
C LYS A 175 2.35 -10.40 -17.11
N ASN A 176 1.72 -9.59 -16.27
CA ASN A 176 0.29 -9.68 -15.96
C ASN A 176 -0.56 -8.56 -16.57
N PHE A 177 0.03 -7.40 -16.86
CA PHE A 177 -0.65 -6.21 -17.36
C PHE A 177 0.04 -5.65 -18.60
N ARG A 178 -0.79 -5.17 -19.53
CA ARG A 178 -0.29 -4.56 -20.78
C ARG A 178 0.37 -3.20 -20.55
N TYR A 179 -0.19 -2.42 -19.62
CA TYR A 179 0.29 -1.07 -19.36
C TYR A 179 0.69 -0.92 -17.90
N VAL A 180 1.85 -0.32 -17.68
CA VAL A 180 2.40 0.00 -16.36
C VAL A 180 2.90 1.43 -16.39
N LYS A 181 2.42 2.28 -15.48
CA LYS A 181 2.80 3.69 -15.41
C LYS A 181 3.16 4.08 -14.00
N LYS A 182 4.32 4.74 -13.82
CA LYS A 182 4.68 5.40 -12.57
C LYS A 182 3.93 6.73 -12.46
N ILE A 183 3.20 6.93 -11.37
CA ILE A 183 2.39 8.11 -11.11
C ILE A 183 2.85 8.93 -9.91
N GLY A 184 3.73 8.36 -9.06
CA GLY A 184 4.30 9.01 -7.90
C GLY A 184 5.74 8.59 -7.63
N TYR A 185 6.50 9.46 -6.96
CA TYR A 185 7.87 9.23 -6.53
C TYR A 185 8.20 10.12 -5.34
N LYS A 186 8.90 9.55 -4.35
CA LYS A 186 9.47 10.33 -3.26
C LYS A 186 10.73 9.66 -2.71
N GLU A 187 11.71 10.48 -2.35
CA GLU A 187 12.89 10.11 -1.60
C GLU A 187 12.65 10.38 -0.12
N TRP A 188 13.22 9.51 0.71
CA TRP A 188 13.07 9.57 2.15
C TRP A 188 14.43 9.39 2.80
N LEU A 189 14.66 10.07 3.90
CA LEU A 189 15.79 9.79 4.77
C LEU A 189 15.51 8.54 5.60
N LEU A 190 16.53 7.75 5.87
CA LEU A 190 16.43 6.62 6.79
C LEU A 190 16.05 7.13 8.19
N PRO A 191 15.05 6.50 8.87
CA PRO A 191 14.75 6.83 10.26
C PRO A 191 15.96 6.75 11.16
N LYS A 192 16.07 7.67 12.12
CA LYS A 192 17.22 7.74 13.05
C LYS A 192 17.46 6.41 13.78
N GLU A 193 16.39 5.74 14.16
CA GLU A 193 16.40 4.45 14.86
C GLU A 193 17.03 3.33 14.02
N MET A 194 17.05 3.47 12.70
CA MET A 194 17.64 2.50 11.79
C MET A 194 19.12 2.81 11.46
N MET A 195 19.65 3.96 11.83
CA MET A 195 21.02 4.36 11.48
C MET A 195 22.07 3.40 12.07
N SER A 196 21.89 2.91 13.28
CA SER A 196 22.77 1.89 13.89
C SER A 196 22.69 0.51 13.22
N LYS A 197 21.74 0.30 12.31
CA LYS A 197 21.48 -0.97 11.60
C LYS A 197 21.86 -0.93 10.12
N VAL A 198 22.58 0.11 9.66
CA VAL A 198 22.95 0.30 8.25
C VAL A 198 23.70 -0.91 7.67
N LEU A 199 24.53 -1.60 8.45
CA LEU A 199 25.23 -2.80 8.01
C LEU A 199 24.27 -3.94 7.59
N ILE A 200 23.11 -4.05 8.23
CA ILE A 200 22.08 -5.01 7.82
C ILE A 200 21.53 -4.63 6.45
N LEU A 201 21.23 -3.33 6.24
CA LEU A 201 20.75 -2.84 4.95
C LEU A 201 21.78 -3.05 3.84
N GLU A 202 23.08 -2.85 4.10
CA GLU A 202 24.13 -3.10 3.13
C GLU A 202 24.22 -4.56 2.72
N ARG A 203 24.13 -5.50 3.67
CA ARG A 203 24.06 -6.94 3.38
C ARG A 203 22.87 -7.29 2.50
N LEU A 204 21.69 -6.75 2.78
CA LEU A 204 20.49 -6.96 1.99
C LEU A 204 20.60 -6.37 0.59
N LYS A 205 21.22 -5.19 0.46
CA LYS A 205 21.52 -4.56 -0.83
C LYS A 205 22.50 -5.39 -1.65
N LYS A 206 23.58 -5.90 -1.04
CA LYS A 206 24.53 -6.80 -1.69
C LYS A 206 23.88 -8.08 -2.22
N LYS A 207 22.84 -8.59 -1.52
CA LYS A 207 22.03 -9.73 -1.98
C LYS A 207 21.00 -9.36 -3.07
N GLY A 208 20.89 -8.10 -3.47
CA GLY A 208 19.90 -7.64 -4.45
C GLY A 208 18.46 -7.62 -3.93
N TYR A 209 18.24 -7.71 -2.63
CA TYR A 209 16.89 -7.74 -2.03
C TYR A 209 16.29 -6.35 -1.89
N ILE A 210 17.13 -5.35 -1.68
CA ILE A 210 16.73 -3.95 -1.49
C ILE A 210 17.68 -3.02 -2.23
N ASN A 211 17.30 -1.74 -2.33
CA ASN A 211 18.19 -0.70 -2.82
C ASN A 211 18.06 0.58 -1.99
N PHE A 212 19.15 1.35 -1.92
CA PHE A 212 19.19 2.68 -1.34
C PHE A 212 20.44 3.42 -1.83
N LYS A 213 20.47 4.74 -1.69
CA LYS A 213 21.61 5.58 -1.98
C LYS A 213 22.26 6.05 -0.69
N LYS A 214 23.58 6.27 -0.72
CA LYS A 214 24.30 7.02 0.31
C LYS A 214 24.75 8.35 -0.29
N LYS A 215 24.44 9.43 0.39
CA LYS A 215 24.87 10.79 -0.02
C LYS A 215 25.14 11.61 1.24
N PHE A 216 26.34 12.17 1.35
CA PHE A 216 26.77 12.98 2.51
C PHE A 216 26.52 12.29 3.86
N GLY A 217 26.87 11.01 4.00
CA GLY A 217 26.64 10.23 5.22
C GLY A 217 25.17 9.81 5.46
N LEU A 218 24.23 10.30 4.64
CA LEU A 218 22.81 9.97 4.74
C LEU A 218 22.46 8.76 3.90
N VAL A 219 21.56 7.93 4.40
CA VAL A 219 20.95 6.84 3.66
C VAL A 219 19.58 7.30 3.13
N ILE A 220 19.41 7.23 1.82
CA ILE A 220 18.21 7.69 1.11
C ILE A 220 17.55 6.49 0.45
N TRP A 221 16.30 6.23 0.81
CA TRP A 221 15.46 5.22 0.19
C TRP A 221 14.29 5.85 -0.56
N THR A 222 13.60 5.09 -1.38
CA THR A 222 12.58 5.65 -2.27
C THR A 222 11.27 4.88 -2.21
N THR A 223 10.17 5.58 -2.46
CA THR A 223 8.87 5.00 -2.80
C THR A 223 8.46 5.47 -4.18
N LYS A 224 8.02 4.54 -5.01
CA LYS A 224 7.42 4.81 -6.32
C LYS A 224 6.00 4.27 -6.33
N VAL A 225 5.04 5.06 -6.79
CA VAL A 225 3.65 4.62 -6.96
C VAL A 225 3.41 4.30 -8.42
N TYR A 226 2.84 3.12 -8.65
CA TYR A 226 2.51 2.62 -9.97
C TYR A 226 1.02 2.35 -10.12
N ILE A 227 0.57 2.43 -11.36
CA ILE A 227 -0.70 1.86 -11.82
C ILE A 227 -0.40 0.82 -12.89
N ALA A 228 -1.25 -0.23 -12.93
CA ALA A 228 -1.22 -1.22 -14.00
C ALA A 228 -2.64 -1.56 -14.46
N TYR A 229 -2.81 -1.77 -15.79
CA TYR A 229 -4.08 -2.07 -16.43
C TYR A 229 -3.88 -2.76 -17.78
N ASN A 230 -4.97 -3.29 -18.36
CA ASN A 230 -4.96 -3.95 -19.68
C ASN A 230 -5.55 -3.07 -20.77
#